data_fa5c7ac3d8c80fdca81e095b26cb7d40
#
_entry.id   fa5c7ac3d8c80fdca81e095b26cb7d40
#
_cell.length_a   1.000
_cell.length_b   1.000
_cell.length_c   1.000
_cell.angle_alpha   90.00
_cell.angle_beta   90.00
_cell.angle_gamma   90.00
#
_symmetry.space_group_name_H-M   'P 1'
#
loop_
_entity.id
_entity.type
_entity.pdbx_description
1 polymer ?
#
loop_
_entity_poly.entity_id
_entity_poly.type
_entity_poly.pdbx_seq_one_letter_code
_entity_poly.pdbx_strand_id
1 'polypeptide(L)'
;GAKALLSAEGALIEGWVGGGCVRGALGRAARAAIARGEPVLVALRPDDRLAEEGAAPCEVRDGMVYERNGCASKGSMDVFVEPFVPLPDLVVMGEGPVAQALRDLARGLDMALGERLPPARGRPLYVVVATQGKGDAKALAEALAAGPAYAAFVGSRAKAARLRETLAAQGIDAAALEAVRAPAGLDIGAATPGEIALSILAEIVQARRRETQS
;
A
#
# COMPACT_ATOMS: atom_id res chain seq x y z
N GLY A 1 9.35 16.58 23.42
CA GLY A 1 8.00 16.14 23.79
C GLY A 1 7.96 14.67 24.15
N ALA A 2 6.88 14.22 24.82
CA ALA A 2 6.67 12.82 25.10
C ALA A 2 6.45 12.03 23.80
N LYS A 3 6.91 10.77 23.77
CA LYS A 3 6.78 9.88 22.59
C LYS A 3 6.23 8.53 23.03
N ALA A 4 5.49 7.89 22.16
CA ALA A 4 5.03 6.52 22.33
C ALA A 4 4.99 5.77 21.00
N LEU A 5 5.20 4.47 21.04
CA LEU A 5 5.02 3.54 19.94
C LEU A 5 3.73 2.77 20.13
N LEU A 6 2.89 2.75 19.12
CA LEU A 6 1.62 2.02 19.10
C LEU A 6 1.69 0.89 18.06
N SER A 7 1.02 -0.23 18.35
CA SER A 7 0.85 -1.31 17.37
C SER A 7 -0.13 -0.90 16.26
N ALA A 8 -0.25 -1.72 15.22
CA ALA A 8 -1.23 -1.53 14.15
C ALA A 8 -2.68 -1.55 14.67
N GLU A 9 -2.96 -2.26 15.76
CA GLU A 9 -4.24 -2.32 16.45
C GLU A 9 -4.47 -1.13 17.39
N GLY A 10 -3.47 -0.23 17.53
CA GLY A 10 -3.53 0.95 18.37
C GLY A 10 -3.21 0.69 19.85
N ALA A 11 -2.60 -0.45 20.18
CA ALA A 11 -2.13 -0.74 21.52
C ALA A 11 -0.76 -0.09 21.79
N LEU A 12 -0.55 0.39 23.03
CA LEU A 12 0.73 0.95 23.44
C LEU A 12 1.79 -0.16 23.54
N ILE A 13 2.87 -0.04 22.77
CA ILE A 13 4.02 -0.94 22.83
C ILE A 13 5.07 -0.38 23.77
N GLU A 14 5.42 0.91 23.63
CA GLU A 14 6.49 1.56 24.39
C GLU A 14 6.22 3.06 24.54
N GLY A 15 6.82 3.66 25.58
CA GLY A 15 6.73 5.10 25.82
C GLY A 15 5.50 5.54 26.58
N TRP A 16 5.24 6.86 26.58
CA TRP A 16 4.11 7.45 27.28
C TRP A 16 3.67 8.76 26.63
N VAL A 17 2.37 8.91 26.38
CA VAL A 17 1.74 10.13 25.85
C VAL A 17 0.44 10.45 26.61
N GLY A 18 0.45 10.33 27.92
CA GLY A 18 -0.73 10.58 28.76
C GLY A 18 -1.36 9.32 29.33
N GLY A 19 -2.39 9.51 30.17
CA GLY A 19 -3.09 8.43 30.88
C GLY A 19 -4.06 7.63 30.01
N GLY A 20 -4.81 6.73 30.66
CA GLY A 20 -5.77 5.83 29.99
C GLY A 20 -6.83 6.53 29.15
N CYS A 21 -7.25 7.74 29.55
CA CYS A 21 -8.26 8.53 28.85
C CYS A 21 -7.83 8.93 27.42
N VAL A 22 -6.52 9.05 27.18
CA VAL A 22 -5.95 9.47 25.89
C VAL A 22 -5.69 8.27 24.96
N ARG A 23 -5.44 7.09 25.53
CA ARG A 23 -5.05 5.90 24.77
C ARG A 23 -6.08 5.48 23.72
N GLY A 24 -7.37 5.55 24.05
CA GLY A 24 -8.43 5.19 23.12
C GLY A 24 -8.46 6.08 21.87
N ALA A 25 -8.32 7.38 22.04
CA ALA A 25 -8.26 8.36 20.95
C ALA A 25 -7.01 8.14 20.08
N LEU A 26 -5.84 7.98 20.71
CA LEU A 26 -4.60 7.73 19.98
C LEU A 26 -4.60 6.38 19.25
N GLY A 27 -5.22 5.35 19.83
CA GLY A 27 -5.39 4.06 19.16
C GLY A 27 -6.26 4.15 17.90
N ARG A 28 -7.34 4.96 17.94
CA ARG A 28 -8.15 5.24 16.73
C ARG A 28 -7.36 6.00 15.69
N ALA A 29 -6.66 7.05 16.12
CA ALA A 29 -5.81 7.84 15.23
C ALA A 29 -4.68 7.02 14.60
N ALA A 30 -4.03 6.13 15.36
CA ALA A 30 -2.98 5.24 14.84
C ALA A 30 -3.53 4.30 13.75
N ARG A 31 -4.68 3.66 13.97
CA ARG A 31 -5.32 2.82 12.95
C ARG A 31 -5.70 3.62 11.70
N ALA A 32 -6.24 4.83 11.87
CA ALA A 32 -6.59 5.70 10.75
C ALA A 32 -5.36 6.16 9.97
N ALA A 33 -4.28 6.53 10.65
CA ALA A 33 -3.01 6.90 10.03
C ALA A 33 -2.40 5.74 9.23
N ILE A 34 -2.38 4.53 9.79
CA ILE A 34 -1.89 3.32 9.10
C ILE A 34 -2.74 2.99 7.87
N ALA A 35 -4.07 3.03 8.00
CA ALA A 35 -4.98 2.73 6.90
C ALA A 35 -4.82 3.71 5.71
N ARG A 36 -4.51 4.98 5.99
CA ARG A 36 -4.28 6.01 4.97
C ARG A 36 -2.83 6.08 4.48
N GLY A 37 -1.88 5.54 5.26
CA GLY A 37 -0.45 5.73 5.02
C GLY A 37 0.00 7.18 5.20
N GLU A 38 -0.75 8.00 5.96
CA GLU A 38 -0.53 9.43 6.12
C GLU A 38 -0.53 9.81 7.60
N PRO A 39 0.32 10.78 8.02
CA PRO A 39 0.31 11.25 9.39
C PRO A 39 -0.98 12.00 9.72
N VAL A 40 -1.33 11.99 11.01
CA VAL A 40 -2.51 12.65 11.53
C VAL A 40 -2.14 13.52 12.73
N LEU A 41 -2.60 14.76 12.76
CA LEU A 41 -2.53 15.63 13.94
C LEU A 41 -3.82 15.48 14.74
N VAL A 42 -3.71 15.11 16.02
CA VAL A 42 -4.84 14.86 16.91
C VAL A 42 -4.89 15.95 17.97
N ALA A 43 -5.98 16.71 18.00
CA ALA A 43 -6.28 17.69 19.04
C ALA A 43 -7.14 17.05 20.13
N LEU A 44 -6.54 16.73 21.25
CA LEU A 44 -7.25 16.21 22.43
C LEU A 44 -7.71 17.38 23.28
N ARG A 45 -9.04 17.54 23.43
CA ARG A 45 -9.67 18.65 24.13
C ARG A 45 -10.69 18.14 25.16
N PRO A 46 -10.80 18.76 26.35
CA PRO A 46 -11.93 18.54 27.22
C PRO A 46 -13.21 19.13 26.60
N ASP A 47 -14.39 18.74 27.12
CA ASP A 47 -15.70 19.09 26.53
C ASP A 47 -15.92 20.61 26.45
N ASP A 48 -15.49 21.36 27.46
CA ASP A 48 -15.57 22.82 27.49
C ASP A 48 -14.76 23.47 26.37
N ARG A 49 -13.55 22.97 26.11
CA ARG A 49 -12.70 23.46 25.02
C ARG A 49 -13.21 23.06 23.64
N LEU A 50 -13.75 21.84 23.47
CA LEU A 50 -14.40 21.45 22.22
C LEU A 50 -15.56 22.39 21.89
N ALA A 51 -16.38 22.75 22.90
CA ALA A 51 -17.48 23.68 22.72
C ALA A 51 -17.01 25.10 22.36
N GLU A 52 -15.95 25.60 23.01
CA GLU A 52 -15.34 26.91 22.71
C GLU A 52 -14.77 26.97 21.30
N GLU A 53 -14.11 25.90 20.84
CA GLU A 53 -13.53 25.77 19.50
C GLU A 53 -14.60 25.41 18.43
N GLY A 54 -15.86 25.17 18.85
CA GLY A 54 -16.95 24.76 17.97
C GLY A 54 -16.68 23.44 17.27
N ALA A 55 -15.95 22.53 17.91
CA ALA A 55 -15.55 21.24 17.37
C ALA A 55 -16.29 20.09 18.07
N ALA A 56 -16.57 19.02 17.31
CA ALA A 56 -17.15 17.79 17.82
C ALA A 56 -16.09 16.67 17.94
N PRO A 57 -16.25 15.71 18.86
CA PRO A 57 -15.40 14.53 18.90
C PRO A 57 -15.43 13.77 17.55
N CYS A 58 -14.27 13.30 17.10
CA CYS A 58 -14.03 12.65 15.79
C CYS A 58 -14.21 13.58 14.58
N GLU A 59 -14.37 14.88 14.76
CA GLU A 59 -14.40 15.83 13.66
C GLU A 59 -13.01 16.00 13.05
N VAL A 60 -12.98 16.08 11.70
CA VAL A 60 -11.76 16.40 10.96
C VAL A 60 -11.91 17.81 10.38
N ARG A 61 -11.04 18.73 10.82
CA ARG A 61 -11.02 20.12 10.34
C ARG A 61 -9.57 20.53 10.09
N ASP A 62 -9.30 21.08 8.92
CA ASP A 62 -7.96 21.58 8.52
C ASP A 62 -6.82 20.57 8.72
N GLY A 63 -7.09 19.27 8.45
CA GLY A 63 -6.11 18.20 8.61
C GLY A 63 -5.88 17.74 10.06
N MET A 64 -6.63 18.28 11.02
CA MET A 64 -6.59 17.93 12.43
C MET A 64 -7.82 17.13 12.82
N VAL A 65 -7.62 16.06 13.59
CA VAL A 65 -8.71 15.26 14.18
C VAL A 65 -8.95 15.71 15.60
N TYR A 66 -10.14 16.20 15.88
CA TYR A 66 -10.55 16.58 17.22
C TYR A 66 -11.04 15.35 17.99
N GLU A 67 -10.51 15.17 19.18
CA GLU A 67 -10.86 14.04 20.03
C GLU A 67 -11.12 14.51 21.48
N ARG A 68 -12.07 13.84 22.11
CA ARG A 68 -12.41 14.13 23.49
C ARG A 68 -11.31 13.66 24.45
N ASN A 69 -10.82 14.56 25.32
CA ASN A 69 -10.03 14.18 26.47
C ASN A 69 -10.95 14.05 27.70
N GLY A 70 -11.33 12.83 28.03
CA GLY A 70 -12.16 12.53 29.21
C GLY A 70 -11.42 12.53 30.55
N CYS A 71 -10.20 13.10 30.62
CA CYS A 71 -9.42 13.13 31.84
C CYS A 71 -9.97 14.16 32.82
N ALA A 72 -10.04 13.81 34.11
CA ALA A 72 -10.47 14.71 35.17
C ALA A 72 -9.61 15.98 35.30
N SER A 73 -8.35 15.94 34.83
CA SER A 73 -7.45 17.09 34.80
C SER A 73 -7.81 18.16 33.76
N LYS A 74 -8.77 17.85 32.86
CA LYS A 74 -9.20 18.76 31.78
C LYS A 74 -8.07 19.36 30.93
N GLY A 75 -6.95 18.64 30.80
CA GLY A 75 -5.82 19.11 29.98
C GLY A 75 -6.11 19.03 28.48
N SER A 76 -5.58 19.98 27.72
CA SER A 76 -5.55 19.94 26.27
C SER A 76 -4.17 19.51 25.79
N MET A 77 -4.09 18.73 24.71
CA MET A 77 -2.82 18.37 24.06
C MET A 77 -3.00 18.14 22.57
N ASP A 78 -1.94 18.41 21.82
CA ASP A 78 -1.84 18.07 20.43
C ASP A 78 -0.83 16.95 20.27
N VAL A 79 -1.19 15.91 19.51
CA VAL A 79 -0.37 14.73 19.30
C VAL A 79 -0.22 14.50 17.80
N PHE A 80 1.01 14.49 17.33
CA PHE A 80 1.33 14.08 15.95
C PHE A 80 1.48 12.56 15.91
N VAL A 81 0.66 11.90 15.10
CA VAL A 81 0.69 10.44 14.90
C VAL A 81 1.22 10.16 13.52
N GLU A 82 2.40 9.58 13.45
CA GLU A 82 3.09 9.22 12.21
C GLU A 82 3.03 7.71 12.00
N PRO A 83 2.51 7.21 10.86
CA PRO A 83 2.47 5.78 10.57
C PRO A 83 3.80 5.29 10.02
N PHE A 84 4.33 4.21 10.58
CA PHE A 84 5.44 3.45 10.03
C PHE A 84 4.89 2.23 9.29
N VAL A 85 4.55 2.41 8.02
CA VAL A 85 4.04 1.33 7.17
C VAL A 85 5.22 0.75 6.39
N PRO A 86 5.45 -0.57 6.45
CA PRO A 86 6.48 -1.20 5.63
C PRO A 86 6.24 -0.94 4.14
N LEU A 87 7.30 -0.65 3.41
CA LEU A 87 7.21 -0.46 1.96
C LEU A 87 6.61 -1.70 1.29
N PRO A 88 5.67 -1.54 0.33
CA PRO A 88 5.16 -2.65 -0.45
C PRO A 88 6.28 -3.29 -1.28
N ASP A 89 6.18 -4.60 -1.49
CA ASP A 89 7.16 -5.32 -2.31
C ASP A 89 6.81 -5.17 -3.80
N LEU A 90 7.79 -4.80 -4.62
CA LEU A 90 7.71 -4.88 -6.09
C LEU A 90 8.69 -5.93 -6.60
N VAL A 91 8.17 -6.99 -7.20
CA VAL A 91 8.98 -8.06 -7.80
C VAL A 91 8.89 -7.98 -9.31
N VAL A 92 10.05 -7.88 -9.96
CA VAL A 92 10.16 -7.88 -11.41
C VAL A 92 10.85 -9.18 -11.85
N MET A 93 10.06 -10.10 -12.42
CA MET A 93 10.52 -11.41 -12.90
C MET A 93 10.95 -11.30 -14.36
N GLY A 94 12.21 -11.58 -14.63
CA GLY A 94 12.83 -11.51 -15.96
C GLY A 94 14.07 -10.63 -15.99
N GLU A 95 14.82 -10.71 -17.09
CA GLU A 95 16.12 -10.04 -17.26
C GLU A 95 16.18 -9.17 -18.53
N GLY A 96 15.09 -9.06 -19.27
CA GLY A 96 15.04 -8.30 -20.51
C GLY A 96 15.07 -6.79 -20.32
N PRO A 97 15.17 -6.01 -21.42
CA PRO A 97 15.28 -4.55 -21.36
C PRO A 97 14.16 -3.86 -20.59
N VAL A 98 12.92 -4.35 -20.70
CA VAL A 98 11.79 -3.82 -19.94
C VAL A 98 11.94 -4.12 -18.44
N ALA A 99 12.37 -5.33 -18.08
CA ALA A 99 12.61 -5.69 -16.68
C ALA A 99 13.71 -4.83 -16.05
N GLN A 100 14.78 -4.57 -16.80
CA GLN A 100 15.86 -3.70 -16.35
C GLN A 100 15.37 -2.25 -16.17
N ALA A 101 14.66 -1.70 -17.16
CA ALA A 101 14.11 -0.36 -17.09
C ALA A 101 13.11 -0.20 -15.92
N LEU A 102 12.29 -1.24 -15.64
CA LEU A 102 11.42 -1.27 -14.47
C LEU A 102 12.19 -1.15 -13.16
N ARG A 103 13.25 -1.95 -12.99
CA ARG A 103 14.08 -1.91 -11.79
C ARG A 103 14.76 -0.56 -11.62
N ASP A 104 15.26 0.02 -12.70
CA ASP A 104 15.97 1.30 -12.64
C ASP A 104 15.02 2.46 -12.27
N LEU A 105 13.84 2.53 -12.88
CA LEU A 105 12.85 3.56 -12.58
C LEU A 105 12.20 3.35 -11.20
N ALA A 106 11.99 2.11 -10.78
CA ALA A 106 11.37 1.81 -9.49
C ALA A 106 12.22 2.23 -8.28
N ARG A 107 13.53 2.44 -8.43
CA ARG A 107 14.41 2.92 -7.34
C ARG A 107 14.00 4.27 -6.77
N GLY A 108 13.30 5.09 -7.54
CA GLY A 108 12.76 6.38 -7.11
C GLY A 108 11.37 6.31 -6.47
N LEU A 109 10.80 5.11 -6.33
CA LEU A 109 9.48 4.91 -5.74
C LEU A 109 9.61 4.29 -4.34
N ASP A 110 8.64 4.60 -3.48
CA ASP A 110 8.53 4.02 -2.13
C ASP A 110 8.05 2.55 -2.21
N MET A 111 8.93 1.67 -2.73
CA MET A 111 8.71 0.23 -2.90
C MET A 111 9.99 -0.55 -2.59
N ALA A 112 9.85 -1.69 -1.94
CA ALA A 112 10.96 -2.63 -1.74
C ALA A 112 11.13 -3.46 -3.00
N LEU A 113 12.15 -3.14 -3.81
CA LEU A 113 12.41 -3.83 -5.07
C LEU A 113 13.06 -5.19 -4.83
N GLY A 114 12.50 -6.26 -5.42
CA GLY A 114 13.00 -7.63 -5.36
C GLY A 114 13.04 -8.30 -6.72
N GLU A 115 13.90 -9.30 -6.84
CA GLU A 115 13.99 -10.18 -8.01
C GLU A 115 13.32 -11.55 -7.79
N ARG A 116 13.03 -11.86 -6.54
CA ARG A 116 12.39 -13.11 -6.10
C ARG A 116 11.18 -12.80 -5.25
N LEU A 117 10.18 -13.67 -5.35
CA LEU A 117 8.99 -13.57 -4.52
C LEU A 117 9.37 -13.72 -3.04
N PRO A 118 9.02 -12.75 -2.19
CA PRO A 118 9.30 -12.82 -0.77
C PRO A 118 8.39 -13.87 -0.11
N PRO A 119 8.79 -14.44 1.03
CA PRO A 119 7.84 -15.14 1.89
C PRO A 119 6.74 -14.16 2.31
N ALA A 120 5.51 -14.65 2.52
CA ALA A 120 4.38 -13.83 2.96
C ALA A 120 4.76 -13.00 4.21
N ARG A 121 4.73 -11.68 4.12
CA ARG A 121 5.19 -10.76 5.17
C ARG A 121 4.12 -9.76 5.64
N GLY A 122 2.85 -9.93 5.25
CA GLY A 122 1.80 -8.97 5.59
C GLY A 122 1.94 -7.61 4.90
N ARG A 123 2.76 -7.52 3.84
CA ARG A 123 2.91 -6.33 2.99
C ARG A 123 2.27 -6.57 1.64
N PRO A 124 1.69 -5.54 1.00
CA PRO A 124 1.19 -5.66 -0.36
C PRO A 124 2.32 -6.08 -1.31
N LEU A 125 2.05 -7.07 -2.18
CA LEU A 125 2.98 -7.58 -3.16
C LEU A 125 2.50 -7.19 -4.57
N TYR A 126 3.37 -6.54 -5.33
CA TYR A 126 3.17 -6.18 -6.73
C TYR A 126 4.15 -6.98 -7.57
N VAL A 127 3.65 -7.70 -8.58
CA VAL A 127 4.50 -8.55 -9.42
C VAL A 127 4.36 -8.18 -10.89
N VAL A 128 5.48 -8.02 -11.55
CA VAL A 128 5.55 -7.82 -13.00
C VAL A 128 6.34 -8.97 -13.64
N VAL A 129 5.69 -9.75 -14.50
CA VAL A 129 6.31 -10.83 -15.26
C VAL A 129 6.76 -10.31 -16.62
N ALA A 130 8.07 -10.15 -16.80
CA ALA A 130 8.72 -9.60 -17.99
C ALA A 130 9.79 -10.56 -18.57
N THR A 131 9.46 -11.84 -18.65
CA THR A 131 10.35 -12.97 -18.96
C THR A 131 10.65 -13.17 -20.46
N GLN A 132 10.03 -12.39 -21.34
CA GLN A 132 10.26 -12.41 -22.80
C GLN A 132 10.11 -13.82 -23.45
N GLY A 133 9.20 -14.64 -22.96
CA GLY A 133 8.98 -15.99 -23.48
C GLY A 133 9.78 -17.09 -22.78
N LYS A 134 10.70 -16.74 -21.90
CA LYS A 134 11.51 -17.72 -21.15
C LYS A 134 10.78 -18.12 -19.86
N GLY A 135 9.86 -19.08 -19.97
CA GLY A 135 9.16 -19.61 -18.80
C GLY A 135 7.99 -18.74 -18.30
N ASP A 136 7.32 -18.00 -19.18
CA ASP A 136 6.21 -17.10 -18.85
C ASP A 136 5.12 -17.79 -18.00
N ALA A 137 4.71 -19.01 -18.39
CA ALA A 137 3.66 -19.74 -17.68
C ALA A 137 4.08 -20.08 -16.25
N LYS A 138 5.30 -20.58 -16.07
CA LYS A 138 5.84 -20.91 -14.75
C LYS A 138 5.95 -19.64 -13.89
N ALA A 139 6.53 -18.56 -14.43
CA ALA A 139 6.71 -17.32 -13.70
C ALA A 139 5.37 -16.70 -13.28
N LEU A 140 4.36 -16.70 -14.17
CA LEU A 140 3.05 -16.15 -13.83
C LEU A 140 2.29 -17.04 -12.84
N ALA A 141 2.40 -18.37 -12.93
CA ALA A 141 1.84 -19.29 -11.96
C ALA A 141 2.45 -19.08 -10.56
N GLU A 142 3.77 -18.96 -10.46
CA GLU A 142 4.48 -18.66 -9.22
C GLU A 142 4.07 -17.29 -8.64
N ALA A 143 3.95 -16.28 -9.50
CA ALA A 143 3.48 -14.96 -9.12
C ALA A 143 2.07 -15.00 -8.50
N LEU A 144 1.12 -15.67 -9.15
CA LEU A 144 -0.25 -15.79 -8.68
C LEU A 144 -0.37 -16.61 -7.40
N ALA A 145 0.43 -17.67 -7.25
CA ALA A 145 0.47 -18.48 -6.03
C ALA A 145 0.96 -17.68 -4.79
N ALA A 146 1.71 -16.62 -5.00
CA ALA A 146 2.15 -15.74 -3.91
C ALA A 146 1.06 -14.76 -3.41
N GLY A 147 -0.14 -14.75 -4.03
CA GLY A 147 -1.26 -13.90 -3.64
C GLY A 147 -0.98 -12.40 -3.78
N PRO A 148 -0.53 -11.93 -4.95
CA PRO A 148 -0.18 -10.52 -5.14
C PRO A 148 -1.43 -9.63 -5.14
N ALA A 149 -1.30 -8.42 -4.60
CA ALA A 149 -2.29 -7.35 -4.72
C ALA A 149 -2.40 -6.85 -6.18
N TYR A 150 -1.30 -6.98 -6.94
CA TYR A 150 -1.25 -6.63 -8.35
C TYR A 150 -0.32 -7.58 -9.10
N ALA A 151 -0.81 -8.15 -10.20
CA ALA A 151 0.00 -8.96 -11.12
C ALA A 151 -0.12 -8.42 -12.55
N ALA A 152 1.01 -8.25 -13.23
CA ALA A 152 1.05 -7.84 -14.63
C ALA A 152 1.95 -8.73 -15.46
N PHE A 153 1.58 -8.91 -16.72
CA PHE A 153 2.35 -9.66 -17.71
C PHE A 153 2.73 -8.77 -18.88
N VAL A 154 4.03 -8.67 -19.14
CA VAL A 154 4.61 -7.91 -20.26
C VAL A 154 4.58 -8.77 -21.51
N GLY A 155 3.61 -8.54 -22.37
CA GLY A 155 3.41 -9.28 -23.60
C GLY A 155 2.23 -8.76 -24.41
N SER A 156 2.11 -9.24 -25.66
CA SER A 156 0.99 -8.89 -26.50
C SER A 156 -0.34 -9.48 -25.96
N ARG A 157 -1.47 -8.90 -26.35
CA ARG A 157 -2.82 -9.41 -26.01
C ARG A 157 -3.00 -10.87 -26.41
N ALA A 158 -2.54 -11.24 -27.63
CA ALA A 158 -2.61 -12.60 -28.12
C ALA A 158 -1.79 -13.58 -27.26
N LYS A 159 -0.60 -13.17 -26.82
CA LYS A 159 0.25 -13.98 -25.95
C LYS A 159 -0.38 -14.14 -24.56
N ALA A 160 -0.93 -13.07 -24.02
CA ALA A 160 -1.63 -13.11 -22.74
C ALA A 160 -2.86 -14.04 -22.75
N ALA A 161 -3.65 -14.02 -23.84
CA ALA A 161 -4.79 -14.91 -24.00
C ALA A 161 -4.38 -16.39 -23.96
N ARG A 162 -3.39 -16.79 -24.77
CA ARG A 162 -2.84 -18.15 -24.78
C ARG A 162 -2.27 -18.55 -23.42
N LEU A 163 -1.63 -17.64 -22.72
CA LEU A 163 -1.07 -17.89 -21.40
C LEU A 163 -2.17 -18.15 -20.38
N ARG A 164 -3.27 -17.39 -20.41
CA ARG A 164 -4.44 -17.62 -19.56
C ARG A 164 -5.07 -19.00 -19.82
N GLU A 165 -5.27 -19.39 -21.08
CA GLU A 165 -5.77 -20.71 -21.44
C GLU A 165 -4.88 -21.83 -20.89
N THR A 166 -3.57 -21.70 -21.05
CA THR A 166 -2.59 -22.68 -20.55
C THR A 166 -2.68 -22.82 -19.03
N LEU A 167 -2.74 -21.69 -18.30
CA LEU A 167 -2.78 -21.69 -16.84
C LEU A 167 -4.13 -22.14 -16.29
N ALA A 168 -5.24 -21.83 -16.97
CA ALA A 168 -6.55 -22.36 -16.64
C ALA A 168 -6.60 -23.89 -16.75
N ALA A 169 -5.99 -24.46 -17.81
CA ALA A 169 -5.85 -25.90 -17.97
C ALA A 169 -4.98 -26.56 -16.88
N GLN A 170 -4.09 -25.80 -16.23
CA GLN A 170 -3.31 -26.23 -15.07
C GLN A 170 -4.06 -26.08 -13.72
N GLY A 171 -5.31 -25.63 -13.74
CA GLY A 171 -6.14 -25.48 -12.55
C GLY A 171 -5.96 -24.18 -11.78
N ILE A 172 -5.32 -23.15 -12.39
CA ILE A 172 -5.26 -21.82 -11.76
C ILE A 172 -6.63 -21.16 -11.85
N ASP A 173 -7.05 -20.55 -10.74
CA ASP A 173 -8.34 -19.91 -10.60
C ASP A 173 -8.60 -18.85 -11.68
N ALA A 174 -9.81 -18.89 -12.27
CA ALA A 174 -10.20 -18.00 -13.36
C ALA A 174 -10.20 -16.53 -12.93
N ALA A 175 -10.67 -16.22 -11.72
CA ALA A 175 -10.70 -14.86 -11.21
C ALA A 175 -9.28 -14.30 -11.02
N ALA A 176 -8.35 -15.13 -10.54
CA ALA A 176 -6.93 -14.75 -10.43
C ALA A 176 -6.32 -14.47 -11.81
N LEU A 177 -6.65 -15.27 -12.84
CA LEU A 177 -6.19 -15.06 -14.20
C LEU A 177 -6.77 -13.80 -14.85
N GLU A 178 -8.02 -13.49 -14.60
CA GLU A 178 -8.68 -12.27 -15.08
C GLU A 178 -8.11 -11.00 -14.43
N ALA A 179 -7.71 -11.08 -13.16
CA ALA A 179 -7.08 -9.98 -12.45
C ALA A 179 -5.69 -9.59 -13.00
N VAL A 180 -5.04 -10.48 -13.75
CA VAL A 180 -3.73 -10.19 -14.37
C VAL A 180 -3.86 -9.07 -15.40
N ARG A 181 -3.11 -8.00 -15.22
CA ARG A 181 -3.00 -6.89 -16.18
C ARG A 181 -2.15 -7.33 -17.37
N ALA A 182 -2.78 -7.47 -18.54
CA ALA A 182 -2.11 -7.86 -19.76
C ALA A 182 -2.86 -7.38 -21.02
N PRO A 183 -2.24 -6.54 -21.83
CA PRO A 183 -0.87 -6.01 -21.70
C PRO A 183 -0.67 -5.22 -20.41
N ALA A 184 0.56 -5.31 -19.83
CA ALA A 184 0.94 -4.57 -18.66
C ALA A 184 1.08 -3.06 -18.95
N GLY A 185 0.65 -2.22 -18.01
CA GLY A 185 0.81 -0.78 -18.08
C GLY A 185 -0.39 -0.01 -18.65
N LEU A 186 -0.42 1.27 -18.33
CA LEU A 186 -1.42 2.19 -18.90
C LEU A 186 -1.17 2.37 -20.41
N ASP A 187 -2.25 2.52 -21.17
CA ASP A 187 -2.18 2.78 -22.61
C ASP A 187 -1.78 4.25 -22.87
N ILE A 188 -0.48 4.48 -22.96
CA ILE A 188 0.12 5.79 -23.24
C ILE A 188 0.83 5.83 -24.60
N GLY A 189 0.66 4.80 -25.43
CA GLY A 189 1.39 4.67 -26.69
C GLY A 189 2.87 4.30 -26.53
N ALA A 190 3.26 3.69 -25.38
CA ALA A 190 4.63 3.32 -25.07
C ALA A 190 5.22 2.35 -26.09
N ALA A 191 6.42 2.65 -26.60
CA ALA A 191 7.12 1.86 -27.61
C ALA A 191 8.51 1.40 -27.15
N THR A 192 9.23 2.22 -26.41
CA THR A 192 10.57 1.87 -25.90
C THR A 192 10.50 1.13 -24.55
N PRO A 193 11.54 0.35 -24.19
CA PRO A 193 11.57 -0.33 -22.90
C PRO A 193 11.36 0.61 -21.69
N GLY A 194 11.92 1.83 -21.73
CA GLY A 194 11.74 2.83 -20.70
C GLY A 194 10.31 3.36 -20.60
N GLU A 195 9.67 3.63 -21.74
CA GLU A 195 8.26 4.08 -21.79
C GLU A 195 7.31 2.98 -21.31
N ILE A 196 7.55 1.72 -21.70
CA ILE A 196 6.79 0.56 -21.24
C ILE A 196 6.95 0.42 -19.72
N ALA A 197 8.16 0.53 -19.19
CA ALA A 197 8.40 0.49 -17.76
C ALA A 197 7.69 1.62 -17.01
N LEU A 198 7.72 2.85 -17.55
CA LEU A 198 7.02 4.00 -16.99
C LEU A 198 5.51 3.76 -16.96
N SER A 199 4.91 3.25 -18.03
CA SER A 199 3.47 2.96 -18.11
C SER A 199 3.04 1.91 -17.07
N ILE A 200 3.85 0.89 -16.85
CA ILE A 200 3.61 -0.16 -15.86
C ILE A 200 3.71 0.40 -14.44
N LEU A 201 4.74 1.17 -14.13
CA LEU A 201 4.89 1.81 -12.81
C LEU A 201 3.77 2.80 -12.52
N ALA A 202 3.31 3.55 -13.53
CA ALA A 202 2.15 4.42 -13.39
C ALA A 202 0.86 3.64 -13.08
N GLU A 203 0.64 2.48 -13.72
CA GLU A 203 -0.49 1.60 -13.41
C GLU A 203 -0.39 1.03 -11.98
N ILE A 204 0.79 0.64 -11.53
CA ILE A 204 1.04 0.18 -10.16
C ILE A 204 0.71 1.30 -9.15
N VAL A 205 1.17 2.52 -9.39
CA VAL A 205 0.85 3.67 -8.52
C VAL A 205 -0.66 3.91 -8.49
N GLN A 206 -1.34 3.83 -9.63
CA GLN A 206 -2.80 3.96 -9.70
C GLN A 206 -3.51 2.86 -8.89
N ALA A 207 -3.08 1.60 -9.00
CA ALA A 207 -3.63 0.48 -8.24
C ALA A 207 -3.47 0.69 -6.73
N ARG A 208 -2.27 1.05 -6.27
CA ARG A 208 -1.98 1.37 -4.86
C ARG A 208 -2.91 2.43 -4.29
N ARG A 209 -3.11 3.51 -5.04
CA ARG A 209 -3.92 4.64 -4.55
C ARG A 209 -5.41 4.31 -4.47
N ARG A 210 -5.92 3.42 -5.32
CA ARG A 210 -7.30 2.93 -5.23
C ARG A 210 -7.53 2.06 -4.01
N GLU A 211 -6.59 1.19 -3.66
CA GLU A 211 -6.66 0.35 -2.46
C GLU A 211 -6.69 1.17 -1.16
N THR A 212 -5.97 2.31 -1.15
CA THR A 212 -5.90 3.19 0.03
C THR A 212 -7.18 4.03 0.20
N GLN A 213 -8.02 4.17 -0.83
CA GLN A 213 -9.25 4.98 -0.82
C GLN A 213 -10.52 4.15 -0.60
N SER A 214 -10.43 2.82 -0.60
CA SER A 214 -11.53 1.87 -0.37
C SER A 214 -11.56 1.40 1.07
#